data_6fa1d41807e3a2c316a924c3b6a48c25
#
_entry.id   6fa1d41807e3a2c316a924c3b6a48c25
#
_cell.length_a   1.000
_cell.length_b   1.000
_cell.length_c   1.000
_cell.angle_alpha   90.00
_cell.angle_beta   90.00
_cell.angle_gamma   90.00
#
_symmetry.space_group_name_H-M   'P 1'
#
loop_
_entity.id
_entity.type
_entity.pdbx_description
1 polymer ?
#
loop_
_entity_poly.entity_id
_entity_poly.type
_entity_poly.pdbx_seq_one_letter_code
_entity_poly.pdbx_strand_id
1 'polypeptide(L)'
;ARTLRAQIVDGADPLAEKRAAKAQAVVERLNAVTFDAAADEYIKQHRAGWKNHKHAQQWENTLKSYASPTLGSLSVAEITPVHVLEVLRPIWTKKNETATRLRERIEKVIAAADAQAGRQRLNPARWKGNIDAMLPAPSKVAKVEHHAALPYKQLPAFMQALSERDGVASSALAFTILTAARSGEVRGMTWGELNV
;
A
#
# COMPACT_ATOMS: atom_id res chain seq x y z
N ALA A 1 42.27 15.84 -15.47
CA ALA A 1 43.69 15.44 -15.47
C ALA A 1 44.59 16.37 -14.62
N ARG A 2 44.40 17.69 -14.62
CA ARG A 2 45.25 18.64 -13.80
C ARG A 2 45.00 18.52 -12.30
N THR A 3 43.78 18.32 -11.86
CA THR A 3 43.38 18.14 -10.44
C THR A 3 43.96 16.86 -9.82
N LEU A 4 43.98 15.75 -10.53
CA LEU A 4 44.51 14.48 -10.04
C LEU A 4 46.07 14.53 -9.89
N ARG A 5 46.77 15.24 -10.80
CA ARG A 5 48.20 15.43 -10.69
C ARG A 5 48.60 16.33 -9.48
N ALA A 6 47.84 17.36 -9.20
CA ALA A 6 48.02 18.18 -8.02
C ALA A 6 47.86 17.35 -6.72
N GLN A 7 46.83 16.52 -6.63
CA GLN A 7 46.59 15.64 -5.48
C GLN A 7 47.74 14.65 -5.23
N ILE A 8 48.32 14.09 -6.29
CA ILE A 8 49.47 13.17 -6.17
C ILE A 8 50.71 13.92 -5.66
N VAL A 9 50.92 15.15 -6.10
CA VAL A 9 52.04 15.99 -5.62
C VAL A 9 51.89 16.32 -4.13
N ASP A 10 50.64 16.49 -3.65
CA ASP A 10 50.29 16.75 -2.25
C ASP A 10 50.28 15.47 -1.39
N GLY A 11 50.75 14.33 -1.92
CA GLY A 11 50.88 13.05 -1.20
C GLY A 11 49.61 12.22 -1.09
N ALA A 12 48.50 12.61 -1.75
CA ALA A 12 47.29 11.80 -1.82
C ALA A 12 47.46 10.65 -2.82
N ASP A 13 46.95 9.47 -2.48
CA ASP A 13 46.78 8.37 -3.42
C ASP A 13 45.34 8.24 -3.91
N PRO A 14 45.03 8.82 -5.09
CA PRO A 14 43.66 8.81 -5.62
C PRO A 14 43.11 7.39 -5.92
N LEU A 15 44.02 6.41 -6.08
CA LEU A 15 43.65 5.01 -6.27
C LEU A 15 43.25 4.35 -4.94
N ALA A 16 44.00 4.65 -3.87
CA ALA A 16 43.66 4.19 -2.53
C ALA A 16 42.35 4.82 -2.04
N GLU A 17 42.15 6.13 -2.24
CA GLU A 17 40.88 6.81 -1.92
C GLU A 17 39.71 6.23 -2.68
N LYS A 18 39.85 5.99 -3.98
CA LYS A 18 38.80 5.37 -4.80
C LYS A 18 38.49 3.93 -4.35
N ARG A 19 39.49 3.17 -3.95
CA ARG A 19 39.31 1.80 -3.41
C ARG A 19 38.63 1.86 -2.05
N ALA A 20 39.02 2.77 -1.17
CA ALA A 20 38.41 2.97 0.14
C ALA A 20 36.93 3.43 -0.02
N ALA A 21 36.65 4.39 -0.87
CA ALA A 21 35.28 4.84 -1.16
C ALA A 21 34.41 3.71 -1.74
N LYS A 22 34.96 2.87 -2.62
CA LYS A 22 34.24 1.72 -3.15
C LYS A 22 33.98 0.65 -2.07
N ALA A 23 34.96 0.39 -1.21
CA ALA A 23 34.80 -0.53 -0.08
C ALA A 23 33.75 -0.02 0.91
N GLN A 24 33.80 1.29 1.24
CA GLN A 24 32.82 1.94 2.09
C GLN A 24 31.40 1.84 1.50
N ALA A 25 31.22 2.13 0.22
CA ALA A 25 29.94 2.01 -0.47
C ALA A 25 29.39 0.58 -0.45
N VAL A 26 30.26 -0.44 -0.54
CA VAL A 26 29.86 -1.85 -0.41
C VAL A 26 29.38 -2.16 1.01
N VAL A 27 30.09 -1.68 2.03
CA VAL A 27 29.68 -1.86 3.44
C VAL A 27 28.38 -1.14 3.72
N GLU A 28 28.21 0.08 3.25
CA GLU A 28 26.97 0.84 3.37
C GLU A 28 25.79 0.14 2.68
N ARG A 29 26.05 -0.45 1.51
CA ARG A 29 25.04 -1.22 0.78
C ARG A 29 24.64 -2.51 1.50
N LEU A 30 25.60 -3.22 2.11
CA LEU A 30 25.33 -4.42 2.91
C LEU A 30 24.57 -4.12 4.20
N ASN A 31 24.79 -2.95 4.78
CA ASN A 31 24.10 -2.47 5.98
C ASN A 31 22.80 -1.69 5.66
N ALA A 32 22.49 -1.48 4.40
CA ALA A 32 21.31 -0.74 3.99
C ALA A 32 20.03 -1.57 4.23
N VAL A 33 19.03 -0.93 4.82
CA VAL A 33 17.72 -1.55 5.03
C VAL A 33 17.06 -1.79 3.68
N THR A 34 16.75 -3.06 3.37
CA THR A 34 16.03 -3.45 2.17
C THR A 34 14.56 -3.07 2.28
N PHE A 35 13.86 -3.00 1.12
CA PHE A 35 12.43 -2.70 1.11
C PHE A 35 11.62 -3.74 1.88
N ASP A 36 11.90 -5.04 1.71
CA ASP A 36 11.18 -6.10 2.42
C ASP A 36 11.39 -6.00 3.93
N ALA A 37 12.62 -5.77 4.40
CA ALA A 37 12.88 -5.55 5.82
C ALA A 37 12.15 -4.31 6.38
N ALA A 38 12.12 -3.22 5.62
CA ALA A 38 11.39 -2.01 5.99
C ALA A 38 9.87 -2.24 6.02
N ALA A 39 9.34 -3.04 5.08
CA ALA A 39 7.93 -3.38 5.02
C ALA A 39 7.50 -4.24 6.21
N ASP A 40 8.29 -5.24 6.57
CA ASP A 40 8.04 -6.12 7.72
C ASP A 40 8.06 -5.31 9.03
N GLU A 41 9.03 -4.44 9.19
CA GLU A 41 9.12 -3.58 10.39
C GLU A 41 7.96 -2.59 10.44
N TYR A 42 7.58 -1.97 9.33
CA TYR A 42 6.40 -1.10 9.25
C TYR A 42 5.13 -1.84 9.68
N ILE A 43 4.90 -3.04 9.15
CA ILE A 43 3.72 -3.85 9.46
C ILE A 43 3.73 -4.23 10.96
N LYS A 44 4.87 -4.65 11.48
CA LYS A 44 5.04 -5.03 12.88
C LYS A 44 4.69 -3.88 13.82
N GLN A 45 5.22 -2.67 13.56
CA GLN A 45 4.98 -1.48 14.38
C GLN A 45 3.51 -1.04 14.36
N HIS A 46 2.82 -1.17 13.21
CA HIS A 46 1.45 -0.70 13.07
C HIS A 46 0.39 -1.75 13.40
N ARG A 47 0.79 -3.03 13.50
CA ARG A 47 -0.14 -4.16 13.70
C ARG A 47 -1.02 -4.01 14.94
N ALA A 48 -0.49 -3.49 16.04
CA ALA A 48 -1.24 -3.27 17.29
C ALA A 48 -2.37 -2.24 17.14
N GLY A 49 -2.22 -1.27 16.23
CA GLY A 49 -3.24 -0.24 15.94
C GLY A 49 -4.34 -0.70 14.97
N TRP A 50 -4.17 -1.84 14.31
CA TRP A 50 -5.15 -2.32 13.33
C TRP A 50 -6.19 -3.23 13.99
N LYS A 51 -7.42 -2.72 14.14
CA LYS A 51 -8.55 -3.46 14.72
C LYS A 51 -8.89 -4.76 13.97
N ASN A 52 -8.63 -4.83 12.66
CA ASN A 52 -8.95 -5.98 11.83
C ASN A 52 -7.69 -6.77 11.46
N HIS A 53 -7.57 -7.98 11.96
CA HIS A 53 -6.46 -8.89 11.65
C HIS A 53 -6.27 -9.14 10.13
N LYS A 54 -7.36 -9.17 9.37
CA LYS A 54 -7.32 -9.30 7.90
C LYS A 54 -6.62 -8.12 7.22
N HIS A 55 -6.57 -6.96 7.88
CA HIS A 55 -5.89 -5.79 7.32
C HIS A 55 -4.38 -5.97 7.24
N ALA A 56 -3.76 -6.51 8.30
CA ALA A 56 -2.33 -6.84 8.30
C ALA A 56 -2.01 -7.86 7.20
N GLN A 57 -2.80 -8.94 7.12
CA GLN A 57 -2.65 -9.96 6.09
C GLN A 57 -2.74 -9.39 4.66
N GLN A 58 -3.65 -8.45 4.42
CA GLN A 58 -3.77 -7.77 3.12
C GLN A 58 -2.53 -6.92 2.78
N TRP A 59 -1.90 -6.29 3.78
CA TRP A 59 -0.65 -5.56 3.59
C TRP A 59 0.46 -6.52 3.18
N GLU A 60 0.69 -7.57 3.98
CA GLU A 60 1.69 -8.60 3.73
C GLU A 60 1.53 -9.21 2.34
N ASN A 61 0.33 -9.74 2.04
CA ASN A 61 0.05 -10.40 0.77
C ASN A 61 0.24 -9.47 -0.44
N THR A 62 -0.20 -8.21 -0.33
CA THR A 62 -0.13 -7.28 -1.45
C THR A 62 1.32 -6.83 -1.71
N LEU A 63 2.08 -6.51 -0.66
CA LEU A 63 3.48 -6.14 -0.80
C LEU A 63 4.29 -7.32 -1.32
N LYS A 64 4.12 -8.50 -0.74
CA LYS A 64 4.83 -9.71 -1.16
C LYS A 64 4.54 -10.11 -2.60
N SER A 65 3.28 -10.03 -3.04
CA SER A 65 2.89 -10.46 -4.39
C SER A 65 3.28 -9.50 -5.48
N TYR A 66 3.31 -8.19 -5.22
CA TYR A 66 3.49 -7.19 -6.26
C TYR A 66 4.74 -6.33 -6.10
N ALA A 67 5.12 -5.95 -4.87
CA ALA A 67 6.26 -5.06 -4.63
C ALA A 67 7.58 -5.82 -4.46
N SER A 68 7.59 -6.88 -3.63
CA SER A 68 8.81 -7.64 -3.29
C SER A 68 9.56 -8.20 -4.49
N PRO A 69 8.92 -8.69 -5.57
CA PRO A 69 9.67 -9.20 -6.72
C PRO A 69 10.57 -8.16 -7.39
N THR A 70 10.21 -6.87 -7.32
CA THR A 70 10.98 -5.78 -7.92
C THR A 70 11.75 -4.96 -6.89
N LEU A 71 11.12 -4.65 -5.75
CA LEU A 71 11.69 -3.75 -4.75
C LEU A 71 12.35 -4.48 -3.59
N GLY A 72 11.95 -5.73 -3.31
CA GLY A 72 12.22 -6.41 -2.06
C GLY A 72 13.69 -6.40 -1.61
N SER A 73 14.60 -6.70 -2.52
CA SER A 73 16.04 -6.73 -2.26
C SER A 73 16.74 -5.37 -2.41
N LEU A 74 16.06 -4.36 -2.95
CA LEU A 74 16.64 -3.04 -3.12
C LEU A 74 16.74 -2.32 -1.78
N SER A 75 17.83 -1.59 -1.58
CA SER A 75 17.91 -0.63 -0.48
C SER A 75 16.81 0.42 -0.63
N VAL A 76 16.10 0.72 0.47
CA VAL A 76 15.08 1.79 0.44
C VAL A 76 15.66 3.10 -0.10
N ALA A 77 16.92 3.40 0.20
CA ALA A 77 17.60 4.61 -0.27
C ALA A 77 17.77 4.67 -1.80
N GLU A 78 17.89 3.52 -2.46
CA GLU A 78 18.13 3.39 -3.90
C GLU A 78 16.82 3.34 -4.72
N ILE A 79 15.66 3.19 -4.05
CA ILE A 79 14.37 3.14 -4.75
C ILE A 79 14.08 4.50 -5.39
N THR A 80 13.80 4.44 -6.70
CA THR A 80 13.46 5.59 -7.55
C THR A 80 11.99 5.48 -8.02
N PRO A 81 11.42 6.55 -8.58
CA PRO A 81 10.09 6.48 -9.20
C PRO A 81 10.01 5.44 -10.33
N VAL A 82 11.10 5.17 -11.03
CA VAL A 82 11.15 4.15 -12.10
C VAL A 82 10.87 2.77 -11.55
N HIS A 83 11.50 2.39 -10.46
CA HIS A 83 11.26 1.10 -9.78
C HIS A 83 9.80 0.97 -9.31
N VAL A 84 9.22 2.05 -8.79
CA VAL A 84 7.79 2.07 -8.39
C VAL A 84 6.88 1.88 -9.61
N LEU A 85 7.20 2.50 -10.74
CA LEU A 85 6.45 2.35 -11.98
C LEU A 85 6.53 0.93 -12.56
N GLU A 86 7.66 0.25 -12.43
CA GLU A 86 7.81 -1.16 -12.83
C GLU A 86 6.81 -2.06 -12.09
N VAL A 87 6.60 -1.80 -10.80
CA VAL A 87 5.61 -2.51 -9.99
C VAL A 87 4.17 -2.16 -10.41
N LEU A 88 3.88 -0.88 -10.67
CA LEU A 88 2.51 -0.40 -10.85
C LEU A 88 1.98 -0.59 -12.28
N ARG A 89 2.80 -0.37 -13.30
CA ARG A 89 2.36 -0.39 -14.71
C ARG A 89 1.61 -1.66 -15.12
N PRO A 90 2.07 -2.88 -14.78
CA PRO A 90 1.40 -4.12 -15.18
C PRO A 90 -0.04 -4.26 -14.67
N ILE A 91 -0.35 -3.60 -13.55
CA ILE A 91 -1.64 -3.71 -12.87
C ILE A 91 -2.46 -2.41 -12.89
N TRP A 92 -1.89 -1.29 -13.34
CA TRP A 92 -2.52 0.03 -13.24
C TRP A 92 -3.87 0.12 -13.95
N THR A 93 -3.97 -0.45 -15.15
CA THR A 93 -5.21 -0.45 -15.92
C THR A 93 -6.12 -1.63 -15.61
N LYS A 94 -5.55 -2.78 -15.23
CA LYS A 94 -6.31 -4.02 -15.04
C LYS A 94 -6.89 -4.17 -13.62
N LYS A 95 -6.16 -3.67 -12.60
CA LYS A 95 -6.50 -3.77 -11.17
C LYS A 95 -6.26 -2.42 -10.50
N ASN A 96 -6.89 -1.38 -11.01
CA ASN A 96 -6.58 0.01 -10.67
C ASN A 96 -6.67 0.29 -9.16
N GLU A 97 -7.71 -0.18 -8.47
CA GLU A 97 -7.84 0.00 -7.02
C GLU A 97 -6.72 -0.71 -6.24
N THR A 98 -6.36 -1.93 -6.65
CA THR A 98 -5.23 -2.65 -6.05
C THR A 98 -3.92 -1.89 -6.27
N ALA A 99 -3.68 -1.39 -7.48
CA ALA A 99 -2.48 -0.62 -7.82
C ALA A 99 -2.40 0.69 -7.02
N THR A 100 -3.50 1.39 -6.86
CA THR A 100 -3.58 2.63 -6.07
C THR A 100 -3.24 2.35 -4.59
N ARG A 101 -3.87 1.34 -4.00
CA ARG A 101 -3.59 0.93 -2.61
C ARG A 101 -2.16 0.42 -2.43
N LEU A 102 -1.62 -0.30 -3.43
CA LEU A 102 -0.24 -0.77 -3.41
C LEU A 102 0.74 0.40 -3.42
N ARG A 103 0.53 1.39 -4.31
CA ARG A 103 1.33 2.62 -4.33
C ARG A 103 1.35 3.31 -2.96
N GLU A 104 0.18 3.47 -2.33
CA GLU A 104 0.08 4.09 -1.00
C GLU A 104 0.81 3.29 0.08
N ARG A 105 0.80 1.96 0.00
CA ARG A 105 1.56 1.11 0.91
C ARG A 105 3.06 1.27 0.73
N ILE A 106 3.53 1.25 -0.53
CA ILE A 106 4.94 1.50 -0.86
C ILE A 106 5.36 2.88 -0.36
N GLU A 107 4.56 3.92 -0.59
CA GLU A 107 4.81 5.28 -0.12
C GLU A 107 4.98 5.34 1.40
N LYS A 108 4.11 4.68 2.16
CA LYS A 108 4.17 4.65 3.63
C LYS A 108 5.39 3.90 4.16
N VAL A 109 5.73 2.76 3.58
CA VAL A 109 6.93 1.99 3.96
C VAL A 109 8.19 2.82 3.74
N ILE A 110 8.33 3.43 2.55
CA ILE A 110 9.48 4.28 2.24
C ILE A 110 9.53 5.50 3.15
N ALA A 111 8.40 6.16 3.41
CA ALA A 111 8.35 7.32 4.29
C ALA A 111 8.79 6.97 5.71
N ALA A 112 8.36 5.84 6.26
CA ALA A 112 8.77 5.38 7.58
C ALA A 112 10.27 5.06 7.65
N ALA A 113 10.79 4.35 6.66
CA ALA A 113 12.21 4.02 6.59
C ALA A 113 13.10 5.26 6.39
N ASP A 114 12.65 6.24 5.58
CA ASP A 114 13.37 7.48 5.38
C ASP A 114 13.34 8.34 6.67
N ALA A 115 12.22 8.38 7.39
CA ALA A 115 12.11 9.07 8.68
C ALA A 115 13.03 8.44 9.74
N GLN A 116 13.07 7.12 9.86
CA GLN A 116 13.97 6.41 10.78
C GLN A 116 15.45 6.65 10.49
N ALA A 117 15.78 6.77 9.21
CA ALA A 117 17.15 7.03 8.76
C ALA A 117 17.50 8.54 8.70
N GLY A 118 16.60 9.43 9.08
CA GLY A 118 16.78 10.88 8.99
C GLY A 118 16.92 11.41 7.56
N ARG A 119 16.50 10.65 6.55
CA ARG A 119 16.60 11.04 5.14
C ARG A 119 15.48 12.01 4.76
N GLN A 120 15.89 13.14 4.16
CA GLN A 120 14.97 14.14 3.62
C GLN A 120 15.05 14.11 2.09
N ARG A 121 14.09 13.46 1.45
CA ARG A 121 13.96 13.42 -0.02
C ARG A 121 12.49 13.37 -0.43
N LEU A 122 12.23 13.66 -1.69
CA LEU A 122 10.90 13.41 -2.25
C LEU A 122 10.66 11.89 -2.29
N ASN A 123 9.55 11.45 -1.67
CA ASN A 123 9.21 10.03 -1.67
C ASN A 123 8.95 9.54 -3.11
N PRO A 124 9.66 8.52 -3.59
CA PRO A 124 9.56 8.04 -4.97
C PRO A 124 8.17 7.49 -5.33
N ALA A 125 7.38 7.07 -4.35
CA ALA A 125 6.01 6.56 -4.56
C ALA A 125 4.93 7.64 -4.34
N ARG A 126 5.32 8.89 -4.04
CA ARG A 126 4.37 9.99 -3.87
C ARG A 126 3.56 10.19 -5.15
N TRP A 127 2.22 10.34 -4.98
CA TRP A 127 1.34 10.59 -6.11
C TRP A 127 1.53 11.99 -6.66
N LYS A 128 1.14 13.00 -5.87
CA LYS A 128 1.09 14.40 -6.30
C LYS A 128 2.49 14.98 -6.54
N GLY A 129 2.70 15.47 -7.75
CA GLY A 129 3.97 16.08 -8.17
C GLY A 129 5.08 15.07 -8.46
N ASN A 130 4.74 13.79 -8.65
CA ASN A 130 5.70 12.74 -9.01
C ASN A 130 5.02 11.67 -9.91
N ILE A 131 4.38 10.66 -9.35
CA ILE A 131 3.79 9.54 -10.12
C ILE A 131 2.63 10.00 -11.01
N ASP A 132 1.90 11.04 -10.62
CA ASP A 132 0.80 11.65 -11.40
C ASP A 132 1.24 12.24 -12.75
N ALA A 133 2.51 12.58 -12.90
CA ALA A 133 3.07 12.99 -14.19
C ALA A 133 3.35 11.80 -15.14
N MET A 134 3.39 10.57 -14.62
CA MET A 134 3.84 9.36 -15.34
C MET A 134 2.73 8.32 -15.54
N LEU A 135 1.65 8.39 -14.76
CA LEU A 135 0.49 7.51 -14.85
C LEU A 135 -0.82 8.33 -14.91
N PRO A 136 -1.82 7.89 -15.68
CA PRO A 136 -3.12 8.55 -15.69
C PRO A 136 -3.79 8.44 -14.33
N ALA A 137 -4.56 9.47 -13.96
CA ALA A 137 -5.29 9.47 -12.70
C ALA A 137 -6.20 8.23 -12.56
N PRO A 138 -6.27 7.59 -11.37
CA PRO A 138 -7.08 6.40 -11.14
C PRO A 138 -8.54 6.56 -11.62
N SER A 139 -9.15 7.71 -11.37
CA SER A 139 -10.53 8.02 -11.79
C SER A 139 -10.74 8.10 -13.30
N LYS A 140 -9.65 8.30 -14.08
CA LYS A 140 -9.69 8.28 -15.55
C LYS A 140 -9.49 6.89 -16.13
N VAL A 141 -8.88 5.98 -15.34
CA VAL A 141 -8.61 4.60 -15.77
C VAL A 141 -9.79 3.69 -15.51
N ALA A 142 -10.41 3.79 -14.34
CA ALA A 142 -11.57 2.99 -13.96
C ALA A 142 -12.71 3.93 -13.53
N LYS A 143 -13.83 3.84 -14.25
CA LYS A 143 -15.06 4.46 -13.79
C LYS A 143 -15.61 3.63 -12.63
N VAL A 144 -16.05 4.29 -11.58
CA VAL A 144 -16.79 3.64 -10.50
C VAL A 144 -18.15 3.25 -11.05
N GLU A 145 -18.35 1.96 -11.30
CA GLU A 145 -19.68 1.43 -11.59
C GLU A 145 -20.30 1.01 -10.25
N HIS A 146 -21.43 1.62 -9.93
CA HIS A 146 -22.19 1.23 -8.74
C HIS A 146 -22.86 -0.13 -8.99
N HIS A 147 -22.92 -0.95 -7.96
CA HIS A 147 -23.71 -2.19 -8.02
C HIS A 147 -25.16 -1.86 -8.31
N ALA A 148 -25.83 -2.78 -9.03
CA ALA A 148 -27.26 -2.69 -9.26
C ALA A 148 -28.00 -2.63 -7.92
N ALA A 149 -28.93 -1.71 -7.80
CA ALA A 149 -29.75 -1.54 -6.62
C ALA A 149 -31.23 -1.72 -6.97
N LEU A 150 -32.00 -2.27 -6.03
CA LEU A 150 -33.45 -2.36 -6.19
C LEU A 150 -34.01 -0.93 -6.22
N PRO A 151 -34.82 -0.58 -7.25
CA PRO A 151 -35.48 0.71 -7.28
C PRO A 151 -36.37 0.89 -6.05
N TYR A 152 -36.32 2.07 -5.42
CA TYR A 152 -37.09 2.37 -4.19
C TYR A 152 -38.56 2.02 -4.29
N LYS A 153 -39.23 2.30 -5.44
CA LYS A 153 -40.63 2.00 -5.68
C LYS A 153 -40.96 0.50 -5.62
N GLN A 154 -39.97 -0.37 -5.78
CA GLN A 154 -40.15 -1.83 -5.71
C GLN A 154 -39.88 -2.39 -4.30
N LEU A 155 -39.40 -1.56 -3.38
CA LEU A 155 -39.09 -1.98 -2.02
C LEU A 155 -40.30 -2.55 -1.26
N PRO A 156 -41.51 -1.96 -1.30
CA PRO A 156 -42.66 -2.52 -0.62
C PRO A 156 -43.02 -3.94 -1.07
N ALA A 157 -43.05 -4.18 -2.38
CA ALA A 157 -43.32 -5.53 -2.94
C ALA A 157 -42.21 -6.53 -2.57
N PHE A 158 -40.95 -6.09 -2.57
CA PHE A 158 -39.82 -6.92 -2.12
C PHE A 158 -39.96 -7.29 -0.63
N MET A 159 -40.28 -6.34 0.24
CA MET A 159 -40.46 -6.58 1.68
C MET A 159 -41.62 -7.54 1.96
N GLN A 160 -42.72 -7.43 1.20
CA GLN A 160 -43.83 -8.37 1.29
C GLN A 160 -43.39 -9.78 0.91
N ALA A 161 -42.75 -9.97 -0.26
CA ALA A 161 -42.20 -11.24 -0.68
C ALA A 161 -41.14 -11.82 0.29
N LEU A 162 -40.38 -10.94 0.95
CA LEU A 162 -39.41 -11.35 1.96
C LEU A 162 -40.08 -11.84 3.25
N SER A 163 -41.23 -11.24 3.65
CA SER A 163 -41.99 -11.66 4.83
C SER A 163 -42.66 -13.03 4.68
N GLU A 164 -42.92 -13.44 3.43
CA GLU A 164 -43.44 -14.77 3.10
C GLU A 164 -42.39 -15.89 3.12
N ARG A 165 -41.12 -15.52 3.29
CA ARG A 165 -40.01 -16.49 3.34
C ARG A 165 -39.61 -16.80 4.77
N ASP A 166 -39.73 -18.03 5.16
CA ASP A 166 -39.25 -18.53 6.45
C ASP A 166 -37.72 -18.56 6.51
N GLY A 167 -37.17 -18.33 7.71
CA GLY A 167 -35.77 -18.56 8.01
C GLY A 167 -35.01 -17.31 8.51
N VAL A 168 -33.92 -17.56 9.20
CA VAL A 168 -33.10 -16.52 9.82
C VAL A 168 -32.51 -15.55 8.80
N ALA A 169 -32.23 -16.04 7.58
CA ALA A 169 -31.62 -15.19 6.54
C ALA A 169 -32.60 -14.11 6.03
N SER A 170 -33.88 -14.44 5.84
CA SER A 170 -34.90 -13.47 5.46
C SER A 170 -35.16 -12.44 6.55
N SER A 171 -35.27 -12.87 7.81
CA SER A 171 -35.40 -11.98 8.96
C SER A 171 -34.17 -11.05 9.11
N ALA A 172 -32.95 -11.57 8.97
CA ALA A 172 -31.73 -10.78 9.03
C ALA A 172 -31.65 -9.75 7.88
N LEU A 173 -32.12 -10.12 6.67
CA LEU A 173 -32.15 -9.20 5.54
C LEU A 173 -33.21 -8.08 5.76
N ALA A 174 -34.39 -8.45 6.25
CA ALA A 174 -35.43 -7.49 6.61
C ALA A 174 -34.91 -6.49 7.67
N PHE A 175 -34.28 -7.00 8.72
CA PHE A 175 -33.65 -6.18 9.76
C PHE A 175 -32.57 -5.25 9.18
N THR A 176 -31.71 -5.76 8.30
CA THR A 176 -30.68 -4.97 7.62
C THR A 176 -31.29 -3.81 6.82
N ILE A 177 -32.37 -4.05 6.10
CA ILE A 177 -33.05 -3.03 5.29
C ILE A 177 -33.70 -1.99 6.19
N LEU A 178 -34.41 -2.40 7.24
CA LEU A 178 -35.15 -1.49 8.13
C LEU A 178 -34.23 -0.62 8.99
N THR A 179 -33.08 -1.15 9.38
CA THR A 179 -32.14 -0.43 10.26
C THR A 179 -30.99 0.24 9.50
N ALA A 180 -30.82 -0.08 8.21
CA ALA A 180 -29.63 0.30 7.43
C ALA A 180 -28.30 -0.13 8.07
N ALA A 181 -28.32 -1.15 8.93
CA ALA A 181 -27.13 -1.70 9.56
C ALA A 181 -26.27 -2.47 8.55
N ARG A 182 -24.95 -2.56 8.79
CA ARG A 182 -24.08 -3.36 7.93
C ARG A 182 -24.33 -4.83 8.15
N SER A 183 -24.22 -5.63 7.09
CA SER A 183 -24.43 -7.10 7.15
C SER A 183 -23.55 -7.80 8.20
N GLY A 184 -22.35 -7.29 8.47
CA GLY A 184 -21.48 -7.80 9.52
C GLY A 184 -21.98 -7.49 10.92
N GLU A 185 -22.58 -6.36 11.13
CA GLU A 185 -23.20 -5.92 12.40
C GLU A 185 -24.44 -6.80 12.69
N VAL A 186 -25.32 -6.97 11.71
CA VAL A 186 -26.51 -7.82 11.85
C VAL A 186 -26.15 -9.27 12.14
N ARG A 187 -25.12 -9.83 11.49
CA ARG A 187 -24.68 -11.20 11.72
C ARG A 187 -24.00 -11.43 13.07
N GLY A 188 -23.41 -10.40 13.64
CA GLY A 188 -22.74 -10.44 14.94
C GLY A 188 -23.57 -9.89 16.10
N MET A 189 -24.82 -9.45 15.83
CA MET A 189 -25.67 -8.82 16.81
C MET A 189 -26.06 -9.79 17.93
N THR A 190 -26.09 -9.29 19.15
CA THR A 190 -26.50 -10.00 20.36
C THR A 190 -27.79 -9.42 20.93
N TRP A 191 -28.52 -10.21 21.71
CA TRP A 191 -29.76 -9.78 22.36
C TRP A 191 -29.57 -8.57 23.30
N GLY A 192 -28.38 -8.44 23.89
CA GLY A 192 -28.06 -7.31 24.75
C GLY A 192 -27.94 -5.94 24.04
N GLU A 193 -27.89 -5.95 22.69
CA GLU A 193 -27.84 -4.72 21.88
C GLU A 193 -29.24 -4.25 21.43
N LEU A 194 -30.29 -5.03 21.74
CA LEU A 194 -31.68 -4.69 21.46
C LEU A 194 -32.34 -4.11 22.69
N ASN A 195 -32.84 -2.89 22.56
CA ASN A 195 -33.71 -2.28 23.58
C ASN A 195 -35.17 -2.57 23.15
N VAL A 196 -35.75 -3.62 23.75
CA VAL A 196 -37.12 -4.08 23.49
C VAL A 196 -38.06 -3.46 24.50
#